data_ee5ba5fe766860423349dc093571a76a
#
_entry.id   ee5ba5fe766860423349dc093571a76a
#
_cell.length_a   1.000
_cell.length_b   1.000
_cell.length_c   1.000
_cell.angle_alpha   90.00
_cell.angle_beta   90.00
_cell.angle_gamma   90.00
#
_symmetry.space_group_name_H-M   'P 1'
#
loop_
_entity.id
_entity.type
_entity.pdbx_description
1 polymer ?
#
loop_
_entity_poly.entity_id
_entity_poly.type
_entity_poly.pdbx_seq_one_letter_code
_entity_poly.pdbx_strand_id
1 'polypeptide(L)'
;MRALVISGGGSKGAFAGGVAQYLIEELEYKYDLFVGTSTGSLLISHLALNKTQKIKDIYTSVNQNSIFSNCPFTVKKEKHGKLEIGINHFNVLKNILRGRKTFGESKNLRKLISEAITLAEFEDLKKSPIDVVVTVSNFSLNKVEYKSINDFDYNDFCDWIWISCNYTPFMSLVKKEGCEYADGGFGSMVPIEEAIKRGATTIDVIVLETEVTHLNRMPSKNVFSLITNMHSYMADRIEKQNIRIGKYAAAHSGAIINLYYTPTVLTTNSLIFDKGKMHQWWERGVDFAKRKNIDLNEIKE
;
A
#
# COMPACT_ATOMS: atom_id res chain seq x y z
N MET A 1 21.48 -0.80 10.19
CA MET A 1 20.00 -0.91 10.31
C MET A 1 19.43 -1.30 8.96
N ARG A 2 18.61 -2.37 8.93
CA ARG A 2 17.94 -2.83 7.70
C ARG A 2 16.46 -2.43 7.72
N ALA A 3 15.97 -1.89 6.62
CA ALA A 3 14.58 -1.47 6.48
C ALA A 3 13.85 -2.23 5.37
N LEU A 4 12.55 -2.50 5.59
CA LEU A 4 11.62 -2.93 4.56
C LEU A 4 10.67 -1.77 4.23
N VAL A 5 10.69 -1.35 2.97
CA VAL A 5 9.81 -0.29 2.44
C VAL A 5 8.79 -0.91 1.48
N ILE A 6 7.50 -0.69 1.71
CA ILE A 6 6.43 -1.20 0.85
C ILE A 6 5.61 -0.04 0.31
N SER A 7 5.54 0.06 -1.02
CA SER A 7 4.80 1.11 -1.72
C SER A 7 3.27 0.97 -1.57
N GLY A 8 2.56 2.03 -1.93
CA GLY A 8 1.13 1.97 -2.17
C GLY A 8 0.78 1.14 -3.41
N GLY A 9 -0.47 0.66 -3.49
CA GLY A 9 -0.88 -0.13 -4.66
C GLY A 9 -2.22 -0.87 -4.54
N GLY A 10 -3.01 -0.60 -3.52
CA GLY A 10 -4.34 -1.22 -3.31
C GLY A 10 -4.27 -2.74 -3.31
N SER A 11 -5.14 -3.42 -4.05
CA SER A 11 -5.20 -4.90 -4.12
C SER A 11 -3.89 -5.57 -4.57
N LYS A 12 -2.99 -4.83 -5.24
CA LYS A 12 -1.66 -5.34 -5.63
C LYS A 12 -0.76 -5.64 -4.42
N GLY A 13 -1.09 -5.13 -3.24
CA GLY A 13 -0.37 -5.42 -1.98
C GLY A 13 -0.26 -6.90 -1.66
N ALA A 14 -1.13 -7.75 -2.20
CA ALA A 14 -0.97 -9.20 -2.10
C ALA A 14 0.38 -9.68 -2.66
N PHE A 15 0.83 -9.12 -3.79
CA PHE A 15 2.16 -9.42 -4.34
C PHE A 15 3.28 -8.96 -3.41
N ALA A 16 3.13 -7.76 -2.80
CA ALA A 16 4.12 -7.27 -1.84
C ALA A 16 4.21 -8.18 -0.61
N GLY A 17 3.07 -8.66 -0.11
CA GLY A 17 3.04 -9.63 0.99
C GLY A 17 3.81 -10.92 0.67
N GLY A 18 3.65 -11.44 -0.55
CA GLY A 18 4.38 -12.62 -1.01
C GLY A 18 5.90 -12.38 -1.12
N VAL A 19 6.32 -11.23 -1.68
CA VAL A 19 7.75 -10.86 -1.72
C VAL A 19 8.31 -10.76 -0.30
N ALA A 20 7.62 -10.04 0.59
CA ALA A 20 8.03 -9.86 1.97
C ALA A 20 8.09 -11.19 2.74
N GLN A 21 7.14 -12.10 2.53
CA GLN A 21 7.15 -13.44 3.09
C GLN A 21 8.45 -14.17 2.75
N TYR A 22 8.83 -14.20 1.47
CA TYR A 22 10.07 -14.84 1.05
C TYR A 22 11.32 -14.24 1.71
N LEU A 23 11.39 -12.90 1.76
CA LEU A 23 12.52 -12.20 2.37
C LEU A 23 12.65 -12.49 3.87
N ILE A 24 11.52 -12.60 4.57
CA ILE A 24 11.49 -12.81 6.03
C ILE A 24 11.63 -14.29 6.40
N GLU A 25 10.89 -15.19 5.74
CA GLU A 25 10.82 -16.60 6.13
C GLU A 25 11.91 -17.46 5.47
N GLU A 26 12.21 -17.24 4.17
CA GLU A 26 13.16 -18.09 3.44
C GLU A 26 14.59 -17.54 3.48
N LEU A 27 14.74 -16.19 3.39
CA LEU A 27 16.06 -15.56 3.50
C LEU A 27 16.39 -15.15 4.96
N GLU A 28 15.46 -15.31 5.88
CA GLU A 28 15.58 -14.97 7.30
C GLU A 28 16.07 -13.54 7.56
N TYR A 29 15.73 -12.59 6.66
CA TYR A 29 16.12 -11.19 6.82
C TYR A 29 15.45 -10.58 8.03
N LYS A 30 16.25 -9.96 8.90
CA LYS A 30 15.77 -9.22 10.07
C LYS A 30 15.72 -7.73 9.73
N TYR A 31 14.58 -7.13 9.98
CA TYR A 31 14.34 -5.71 9.74
C TYR A 31 14.16 -4.96 11.05
N ASP A 32 14.85 -3.84 11.18
CA ASP A 32 14.77 -2.94 12.34
C ASP A 32 13.68 -1.86 12.12
N LEU A 33 13.34 -1.61 10.85
CA LEU A 33 12.41 -0.57 10.42
C LEU A 33 11.49 -1.09 9.29
N PHE A 34 10.21 -0.83 9.45
CA PHE A 34 9.21 -1.06 8.41
C PHE A 34 8.53 0.27 8.06
N VAL A 35 8.54 0.66 6.79
CA VAL A 35 7.86 1.88 6.33
C VAL A 35 6.87 1.52 5.21
N GLY A 36 5.62 1.87 5.39
CA GLY A 36 4.57 1.55 4.44
C GLY A 36 3.73 2.75 4.02
N THR A 37 3.29 2.72 2.77
CA THR A 37 2.32 3.66 2.23
C THR A 37 1.08 2.91 1.77
N SER A 38 -0.13 3.41 2.09
CA SER A 38 -1.38 2.82 1.63
C SER A 38 -1.46 1.32 1.98
N THR A 39 -1.58 0.45 0.99
CA THR A 39 -1.58 -1.01 1.18
C THR A 39 -0.31 -1.51 1.89
N GLY A 40 0.84 -0.86 1.71
CA GLY A 40 2.05 -1.16 2.47
C GLY A 40 1.84 -1.01 3.97
N SER A 41 1.10 0.04 4.40
CA SER A 41 0.77 0.27 5.81
C SER A 41 -0.10 -0.84 6.43
N LEU A 42 -0.91 -1.53 5.62
CA LEU A 42 -1.70 -2.69 6.09
C LEU A 42 -0.86 -3.92 6.38
N LEU A 43 0.27 -4.08 5.66
CA LEU A 43 1.10 -5.28 5.74
C LEU A 43 2.14 -5.20 6.87
N ILE A 44 2.77 -4.02 7.03
CA ILE A 44 4.01 -3.87 7.79
C ILE A 44 3.91 -4.28 9.26
N SER A 45 2.80 -4.04 9.95
CA SER A 45 2.65 -4.41 11.36
C SER A 45 2.71 -5.93 11.58
N HIS A 46 2.03 -6.70 10.73
CA HIS A 46 2.03 -8.15 10.82
C HIS A 46 3.37 -8.75 10.36
N LEU A 47 4.01 -8.13 9.35
CA LEU A 47 5.34 -8.54 8.89
C LEU A 47 6.39 -8.30 9.97
N ALA A 48 6.33 -7.18 10.68
CA ALA A 48 7.20 -6.87 11.81
C ALA A 48 7.05 -7.87 12.98
N LEU A 49 5.85 -8.44 13.16
CA LEU A 49 5.56 -9.49 14.13
C LEU A 49 5.89 -10.91 13.64
N ASN A 50 6.43 -11.07 12.42
CA ASN A 50 6.59 -12.36 11.75
C ASN A 50 5.27 -13.16 11.62
N LYS A 51 4.11 -12.45 11.52
CA LYS A 51 2.77 -13.05 11.37
C LYS A 51 2.33 -13.06 9.90
N THR A 52 3.19 -13.50 9.02
CA THR A 52 3.00 -13.49 7.56
C THR A 52 1.79 -14.32 7.14
N GLN A 53 1.58 -15.51 7.70
CA GLN A 53 0.41 -16.33 7.38
C GLN A 53 -0.90 -15.63 7.80
N LYS A 54 -0.94 -15.01 8.98
CA LYS A 54 -2.13 -14.27 9.45
C LYS A 54 -2.51 -13.16 8.48
N ILE A 55 -1.55 -12.33 8.07
CA ILE A 55 -1.83 -11.23 7.14
C ILE A 55 -2.15 -11.74 5.73
N LYS A 56 -1.55 -12.84 5.28
CA LYS A 56 -1.89 -13.51 4.03
C LYS A 56 -3.37 -13.90 4.01
N ASP A 57 -3.83 -14.61 5.05
CA ASP A 57 -5.22 -15.08 5.14
C ASP A 57 -6.21 -13.91 5.16
N ILE A 58 -5.93 -12.87 5.95
CA ILE A 58 -6.76 -11.66 6.00
C ILE A 58 -6.76 -10.96 4.64
N TYR A 59 -5.57 -10.65 4.10
CA TYR A 59 -5.43 -9.83 2.91
C TYR A 59 -6.05 -10.49 1.67
N THR A 60 -5.86 -11.79 1.51
CA THR A 60 -6.39 -12.54 0.36
C THR A 60 -7.88 -12.90 0.50
N SER A 61 -8.47 -12.71 1.68
CA SER A 61 -9.89 -12.98 1.95
C SER A 61 -10.81 -11.79 1.70
N VAL A 62 -10.30 -10.55 1.59
CA VAL A 62 -11.12 -9.34 1.47
C VAL A 62 -11.79 -9.20 0.10
N ASN A 63 -12.89 -8.46 0.09
CA ASN A 63 -13.63 -8.08 -1.12
C ASN A 63 -14.08 -6.62 -1.00
N GLN A 64 -14.85 -6.13 -1.99
CA GLN A 64 -15.33 -4.75 -1.98
C GLN A 64 -16.09 -4.38 -0.69
N ASN A 65 -16.94 -5.28 -0.18
CA ASN A 65 -17.73 -5.01 1.02
C ASN A 65 -16.89 -5.04 2.30
N SER A 66 -15.77 -5.75 2.31
CA SER A 66 -14.81 -5.74 3.43
C SER A 66 -14.11 -4.39 3.57
N ILE A 67 -13.97 -3.65 2.47
CA ILE A 67 -13.25 -2.38 2.39
C ILE A 67 -14.20 -1.18 2.46
N PHE A 68 -15.27 -1.19 1.64
CA PHE A 68 -16.15 -0.05 1.48
C PHE A 68 -17.41 -0.18 2.33
N SER A 69 -17.73 0.85 3.12
CA SER A 69 -19.04 1.05 3.72
C SER A 69 -20.02 1.71 2.72
N ASN A 70 -19.47 2.42 1.71
CA ASN A 70 -20.21 2.88 0.54
C ASN A 70 -19.26 2.76 -0.68
N CYS A 71 -19.48 1.73 -1.51
CA CYS A 71 -18.63 1.45 -2.65
C CYS A 71 -19.02 2.31 -3.86
N PRO A 72 -18.08 3.11 -4.43
CA PRO A 72 -18.36 3.92 -5.62
C PRO A 72 -18.29 3.11 -6.92
N PHE A 73 -17.94 1.82 -6.85
CA PHE A 73 -17.75 0.96 -8.01
C PHE A 73 -18.86 -0.09 -8.13
N THR A 74 -19.22 -0.42 -9.37
CA THR A 74 -19.91 -1.67 -9.70
C THR A 74 -18.90 -2.64 -10.30
N VAL A 75 -18.91 -3.89 -9.84
CA VAL A 75 -18.02 -4.95 -10.34
C VAL A 75 -18.89 -6.09 -10.82
N LYS A 76 -18.87 -6.35 -12.12
CA LYS A 76 -19.57 -7.47 -12.74
C LYS A 76 -18.56 -8.47 -13.29
N LYS A 77 -18.82 -9.76 -13.09
CA LYS A 77 -18.00 -10.83 -13.63
C LYS A 77 -18.59 -11.27 -14.97
N GLU A 78 -17.86 -11.10 -16.05
CA GLU A 78 -18.22 -11.59 -17.38
C GLU A 78 -17.99 -13.10 -17.52
N LYS A 79 -18.55 -13.72 -18.60
CA LYS A 79 -18.53 -15.17 -18.85
C LYS A 79 -17.12 -15.81 -18.90
N HIS A 80 -16.07 -15.04 -19.09
CA HIS A 80 -14.68 -15.54 -19.15
C HIS A 80 -13.83 -15.07 -17.94
N GLY A 81 -14.46 -14.71 -16.81
CA GLY A 81 -13.75 -14.28 -15.61
C GLY A 81 -13.17 -12.86 -15.67
N LYS A 82 -13.38 -12.13 -16.78
CA LYS A 82 -13.02 -10.72 -16.91
C LYS A 82 -13.94 -9.89 -16.02
N LEU A 83 -13.38 -8.92 -15.31
CA LEU A 83 -14.14 -8.00 -14.49
C LEU A 83 -14.50 -6.76 -15.31
N GLU A 84 -15.79 -6.48 -15.46
CA GLU A 84 -16.29 -5.20 -15.93
C GLU A 84 -16.46 -4.27 -14.72
N ILE A 85 -15.77 -3.14 -14.75
CA ILE A 85 -15.76 -2.17 -13.66
C ILE A 85 -16.48 -0.91 -14.14
N GLY A 86 -17.52 -0.52 -13.42
CA GLY A 86 -18.27 0.69 -13.66
C GLY A 86 -18.38 1.55 -12.40
N ILE A 87 -19.03 2.70 -12.54
CA ILE A 87 -19.33 3.59 -11.42
C ILE A 87 -20.73 3.25 -10.90
N ASN A 88 -20.85 3.17 -9.58
CA ASN A 88 -22.13 3.07 -8.90
C ASN A 88 -22.71 4.47 -8.70
N HIS A 89 -23.41 4.98 -9.74
CA HIS A 89 -23.97 6.32 -9.74
C HIS A 89 -24.91 6.57 -8.55
N PHE A 90 -25.66 5.56 -8.12
CA PHE A 90 -26.56 5.67 -6.98
C PHE A 90 -25.79 5.93 -5.68
N ASN A 91 -24.74 5.16 -5.42
CA ASN A 91 -23.93 5.34 -4.22
C ASN A 91 -23.15 6.66 -4.23
N VAL A 92 -22.66 7.10 -5.38
CA VAL A 92 -21.98 8.38 -5.55
C VAL A 92 -22.97 9.53 -5.27
N LEU A 93 -24.14 9.50 -5.91
CA LEU A 93 -25.20 10.52 -5.70
C LEU A 93 -25.65 10.57 -4.24
N LYS A 94 -25.86 9.41 -3.62
CA LYS A 94 -26.21 9.30 -2.19
C LYS A 94 -25.18 9.98 -1.28
N ASN A 95 -23.88 9.85 -1.56
CA ASN A 95 -22.83 10.51 -0.80
C ASN A 95 -22.88 12.04 -1.00
N ILE A 96 -23.01 12.50 -2.25
CA ILE A 96 -23.11 13.93 -2.57
C ILE A 96 -24.33 14.57 -1.85
N LEU A 97 -25.50 13.93 -1.92
CA LEU A 97 -26.72 14.41 -1.25
C LEU A 97 -26.62 14.43 0.28
N ARG A 98 -25.73 13.60 0.86
CA ARG A 98 -25.40 13.60 2.29
C ARG A 98 -24.31 14.61 2.66
N GLY A 99 -23.88 15.47 1.76
CA GLY A 99 -22.82 16.45 1.98
C GLY A 99 -21.43 15.83 2.15
N ARG A 100 -21.23 14.58 1.70
CA ARG A 100 -19.90 13.94 1.72
C ARG A 100 -19.02 14.51 0.61
N LYS A 101 -17.73 14.66 0.90
CA LYS A 101 -16.73 15.21 -0.03
C LYS A 101 -16.15 14.16 -0.98
N THR A 102 -16.53 12.88 -0.85
CA THR A 102 -15.97 11.74 -1.56
C THR A 102 -17.03 10.89 -2.24
N PHE A 103 -16.66 10.18 -3.30
CA PHE A 103 -17.55 9.29 -4.04
C PHE A 103 -17.90 8.03 -3.25
N GLY A 104 -16.96 7.55 -2.42
CA GLY A 104 -17.11 6.36 -1.59
C GLY A 104 -16.68 6.58 -0.15
N GLU A 105 -16.92 5.59 0.70
CA GLU A 105 -16.49 5.56 2.09
C GLU A 105 -15.90 4.19 2.45
N SER A 106 -14.86 4.19 3.30
CA SER A 106 -14.04 3.01 3.64
C SER A 106 -14.07 2.65 5.13
N LYS A 107 -15.17 2.94 5.85
CA LYS A 107 -15.26 2.65 7.29
C LYS A 107 -15.13 1.17 7.63
N ASN A 108 -15.53 0.28 6.70
CA ASN A 108 -15.36 -1.15 6.89
C ASN A 108 -13.87 -1.54 6.95
N LEU A 109 -13.01 -0.89 6.16
CA LEU A 109 -11.57 -1.08 6.24
C LEU A 109 -11.03 -0.69 7.62
N ARG A 110 -11.49 0.43 8.20
CA ARG A 110 -11.07 0.83 9.56
C ARG A 110 -11.40 -0.24 10.60
N LYS A 111 -12.62 -0.80 10.50
CA LYS A 111 -13.06 -1.89 11.37
C LYS A 111 -12.19 -3.13 11.17
N LEU A 112 -11.96 -3.53 9.92
CA LEU A 112 -11.10 -4.68 9.58
C LEU A 112 -9.69 -4.52 10.13
N ILE A 113 -9.08 -3.32 10.07
CA ILE A 113 -7.75 -3.04 10.63
C ILE A 113 -7.73 -3.32 12.13
N SER A 114 -8.73 -2.80 12.89
CA SER A 114 -8.78 -3.03 14.35
C SER A 114 -9.09 -4.47 14.74
N GLU A 115 -9.70 -5.26 13.86
CA GLU A 115 -9.90 -6.70 14.06
C GLU A 115 -8.64 -7.51 13.68
N ALA A 116 -7.89 -7.03 12.71
CA ALA A 116 -6.68 -7.69 12.20
C ALA A 116 -5.51 -7.58 13.17
N ILE A 117 -5.23 -6.38 13.71
CA ILE A 117 -4.19 -6.14 14.71
C ILE A 117 -4.86 -6.09 16.06
N THR A 118 -4.57 -7.05 16.94
CA THR A 118 -5.09 -7.03 18.32
C THR A 118 -4.32 -6.03 19.18
N LEU A 119 -4.93 -5.59 20.29
CA LEU A 119 -4.25 -4.74 21.27
C LEU A 119 -2.96 -5.39 21.80
N ALA A 120 -2.98 -6.71 22.06
CA ALA A 120 -1.78 -7.43 22.48
C ALA A 120 -0.66 -7.39 21.45
N GLU A 121 -0.98 -7.60 20.18
CA GLU A 121 -0.02 -7.50 19.06
C GLU A 121 0.55 -6.09 18.90
N PHE A 122 -0.27 -5.07 19.08
CA PHE A 122 0.18 -3.68 19.10
C PHE A 122 1.17 -3.42 20.26
N GLU A 123 0.84 -3.86 21.46
CA GLU A 123 1.70 -3.72 22.63
C GLU A 123 3.02 -4.49 22.48
N ASP A 124 2.98 -5.68 21.85
CA ASP A 124 4.18 -6.46 21.55
C ASP A 124 5.10 -5.71 20.57
N LEU A 125 4.52 -5.11 19.52
CA LEU A 125 5.28 -4.26 18.59
C LEU A 125 5.88 -3.05 19.28
N LYS A 126 5.10 -2.36 20.10
CA LYS A 126 5.54 -1.14 20.78
C LYS A 126 6.67 -1.39 21.79
N LYS A 127 6.76 -2.60 22.35
CA LYS A 127 7.85 -3.04 23.25
C LYS A 127 9.07 -3.55 22.48
N SER A 128 8.93 -3.87 21.19
CA SER A 128 10.02 -4.36 20.37
C SER A 128 10.95 -3.21 19.96
N PRO A 129 12.20 -3.50 19.60
CA PRO A 129 13.10 -2.49 19.04
C PRO A 129 12.77 -2.11 17.58
N ILE A 130 11.76 -2.73 16.98
CA ILE A 130 11.38 -2.54 15.58
C ILE A 130 10.47 -1.31 15.48
N ASP A 131 10.81 -0.36 14.61
CA ASP A 131 9.92 0.76 14.31
C ASP A 131 9.01 0.44 13.11
N VAL A 132 7.72 0.77 13.25
CA VAL A 132 6.70 0.59 12.22
C VAL A 132 6.09 1.94 11.88
N VAL A 133 6.28 2.40 10.64
CA VAL A 133 6.00 3.76 10.21
C VAL A 133 4.99 3.78 9.07
N VAL A 134 3.93 4.54 9.26
CA VAL A 134 2.84 4.71 8.31
C VAL A 134 2.93 6.08 7.63
N THR A 135 2.78 6.12 6.31
CA THR A 135 2.84 7.36 5.52
C THR A 135 1.42 7.89 5.29
N VAL A 136 1.19 9.18 5.56
CA VAL A 136 -0.08 9.87 5.30
C VAL A 136 0.15 11.22 4.63
N SER A 137 -0.85 11.69 3.86
CA SER A 137 -0.82 13.03 3.26
C SER A 137 -1.76 13.97 4.02
N ASN A 138 -1.20 15.04 4.59
CA ASN A 138 -1.95 16.11 5.23
C ASN A 138 -2.29 17.18 4.18
N PHE A 139 -3.54 17.19 3.73
CA PHE A 139 -4.00 18.13 2.70
C PHE A 139 -4.15 19.56 3.24
N SER A 140 -4.47 19.71 4.53
CA SER A 140 -4.61 21.03 5.13
C SER A 140 -3.28 21.77 5.25
N LEU A 141 -2.18 21.03 5.47
CA LEU A 141 -0.85 21.61 5.62
C LEU A 141 0.05 21.38 4.39
N ASN A 142 -0.48 20.76 3.34
CA ASN A 142 0.24 20.43 2.10
C ASN A 142 1.58 19.73 2.36
N LYS A 143 1.58 18.68 3.19
CA LYS A 143 2.79 17.93 3.55
C LYS A 143 2.53 16.43 3.69
N VAL A 144 3.59 15.64 3.52
CA VAL A 144 3.61 14.22 3.91
C VAL A 144 4.00 14.13 5.39
N GLU A 145 3.33 13.25 6.11
CA GLU A 145 3.66 12.94 7.50
C GLU A 145 3.88 11.45 7.68
N TYR A 146 4.83 11.11 8.56
CA TYR A 146 5.22 9.76 8.88
C TYR A 146 4.88 9.46 10.34
N LYS A 147 4.01 8.49 10.56
CA LYS A 147 3.41 8.18 11.87
C LYS A 147 4.02 6.89 12.39
N SER A 148 4.93 7.00 13.37
CA SER A 148 5.54 5.86 14.03
C SER A 148 4.57 5.23 15.03
N ILE A 149 4.58 3.91 15.15
CA ILE A 149 3.81 3.19 16.17
C ILE A 149 4.14 3.65 17.59
N ASN A 150 5.37 4.13 17.79
CA ASN A 150 5.86 4.57 19.11
C ASN A 150 5.19 5.85 19.61
N ASP A 151 4.63 6.67 18.70
CA ASP A 151 4.08 7.99 19.00
C ASP A 151 2.59 7.98 19.38
N PHE A 152 1.91 6.82 19.21
CA PHE A 152 0.45 6.75 19.29
C PHE A 152 -0.04 5.61 20.20
N ASP A 153 -1.30 5.68 20.61
CA ASP A 153 -2.02 4.56 21.16
C ASP A 153 -2.57 3.62 20.06
N TYR A 154 -3.13 2.51 20.48
CA TYR A 154 -3.66 1.49 19.58
C TYR A 154 -4.73 2.03 18.60
N ASN A 155 -5.69 2.80 19.12
CA ASN A 155 -6.78 3.31 18.29
C ASN A 155 -6.30 4.34 17.29
N ASP A 156 -5.44 5.25 17.73
CA ASP A 156 -4.82 6.27 16.89
C ASP A 156 -3.94 5.64 15.80
N PHE A 157 -3.14 4.64 16.14
CA PHE A 157 -2.30 3.97 15.16
C PHE A 157 -3.13 3.22 14.10
N CYS A 158 -4.22 2.54 14.52
CA CYS A 158 -5.18 1.97 13.57
C CYS A 158 -5.85 3.02 12.69
N ASP A 159 -6.12 4.22 13.22
CA ASP A 159 -6.62 5.34 12.41
C ASP A 159 -5.59 5.78 11.38
N TRP A 160 -4.31 5.90 11.74
CA TRP A 160 -3.26 6.30 10.81
C TRP A 160 -3.05 5.26 9.70
N ILE A 161 -3.11 3.96 10.00
CA ILE A 161 -3.10 2.90 8.98
C ILE A 161 -4.30 3.07 8.02
N TRP A 162 -5.49 3.30 8.57
CA TRP A 162 -6.69 3.51 7.76
C TRP A 162 -6.60 4.78 6.90
N ILE A 163 -6.13 5.89 7.47
CA ILE A 163 -5.92 7.16 6.76
C ILE A 163 -4.96 6.96 5.60
N SER A 164 -3.85 6.27 5.83
CA SER A 164 -2.85 5.94 4.80
C SER A 164 -3.44 5.22 3.59
N CYS A 165 -4.55 4.49 3.76
CA CYS A 165 -5.20 3.72 2.71
C CYS A 165 -6.36 4.46 2.02
N ASN A 166 -6.66 5.69 2.43
CA ASN A 166 -7.81 6.43 1.91
C ASN A 166 -7.50 7.20 0.63
N TYR A 167 -7.57 6.50 -0.50
CA TYR A 167 -7.32 7.07 -1.83
C TYR A 167 -8.52 7.91 -2.29
N THR A 168 -8.53 9.17 -1.93
CA THR A 168 -9.59 10.13 -2.28
C THR A 168 -9.58 10.45 -3.77
N PRO A 169 -10.72 10.76 -4.41
CA PRO A 169 -12.08 10.86 -3.86
C PRO A 169 -12.85 9.52 -3.82
N PHE A 170 -12.22 8.39 -4.16
CA PHE A 170 -12.89 7.09 -4.22
C PHE A 170 -13.12 6.46 -2.84
N MET A 171 -12.32 6.84 -1.86
CA MET A 171 -12.39 6.43 -0.46
C MET A 171 -12.57 7.64 0.46
N SER A 172 -12.62 7.44 1.77
CA SER A 172 -12.91 8.51 2.74
C SER A 172 -11.83 9.60 2.75
N LEU A 173 -12.25 10.85 2.91
CA LEU A 173 -11.39 11.93 3.37
C LEU A 173 -11.55 12.04 4.89
N VAL A 174 -10.46 11.94 5.63
CA VAL A 174 -10.51 11.84 7.09
C VAL A 174 -10.10 13.15 7.73
N LYS A 175 -10.97 13.66 8.62
CA LYS A 175 -10.62 14.82 9.46
C LYS A 175 -10.12 14.31 10.81
N LYS A 176 -8.87 14.63 11.16
CA LYS A 176 -8.25 14.30 12.45
C LYS A 176 -7.37 15.47 12.89
N GLU A 177 -7.40 15.81 14.19
CA GLU A 177 -6.59 16.90 14.76
C GLU A 177 -6.77 18.26 14.04
N GLY A 178 -7.99 18.54 13.57
CA GLY A 178 -8.31 19.78 12.84
C GLY A 178 -7.89 19.81 11.36
N CYS A 179 -7.13 18.83 10.88
CA CYS A 179 -6.64 18.72 9.50
C CYS A 179 -7.39 17.66 8.70
N GLU A 180 -7.37 17.79 7.37
CA GLU A 180 -7.86 16.80 6.42
C GLU A 180 -6.70 15.93 5.92
N TYR A 181 -6.87 14.61 6.07
CA TYR A 181 -5.87 13.62 5.69
C TYR A 181 -6.40 12.64 4.64
N ALA A 182 -5.48 12.15 3.82
CA ALA A 182 -5.73 11.15 2.80
C ALA A 182 -4.54 10.18 2.66
N ASP A 183 -4.63 9.28 1.67
CA ASP A 183 -3.61 8.28 1.33
C ASP A 183 -2.22 8.91 1.24
N GLY A 184 -1.23 8.25 1.84
CA GLY A 184 0.16 8.69 1.80
C GLY A 184 0.74 8.78 0.40
N GLY A 185 0.18 8.01 -0.54
CA GLY A 185 0.61 7.97 -1.93
C GLY A 185 0.41 9.27 -2.72
N PHE A 186 -0.37 10.23 -2.20
CA PHE A 186 -0.46 11.56 -2.81
C PHE A 186 0.83 12.38 -2.69
N GLY A 187 1.74 12.03 -1.79
CA GLY A 187 3.01 12.73 -1.63
C GLY A 187 4.22 11.79 -1.59
N SER A 188 4.07 10.61 -0.98
CA SER A 188 5.16 9.63 -0.86
C SER A 188 4.64 8.21 -1.09
N MET A 189 4.60 7.81 -2.37
CA MET A 189 4.17 6.47 -2.78
C MET A 189 5.16 5.39 -2.37
N VAL A 190 6.47 5.70 -2.41
CA VAL A 190 7.58 4.80 -2.05
C VAL A 190 8.49 5.54 -1.07
N PRO A 191 8.31 5.39 0.25
CA PRO A 191 8.95 6.21 1.27
C PRO A 191 10.41 5.81 1.58
N ILE A 192 11.27 5.68 0.55
CA ILE A 192 12.68 5.30 0.68
C ILE A 192 13.45 6.36 1.45
N GLU A 193 13.24 7.65 1.12
CA GLU A 193 13.94 8.77 1.76
C GLU A 193 13.71 8.77 3.27
N GLU A 194 12.48 8.46 3.72
CA GLU A 194 12.17 8.37 5.15
C GLU A 194 12.93 7.25 5.85
N ALA A 195 13.05 6.09 5.21
CA ALA A 195 13.85 4.98 5.75
C ALA A 195 15.33 5.40 5.93
N ILE A 196 15.89 6.13 4.96
CA ILE A 196 17.26 6.65 5.03
C ILE A 196 17.38 7.69 6.15
N LYS A 197 16.45 8.62 6.27
CA LYS A 197 16.43 9.64 7.35
C LYS A 197 16.38 9.02 8.74
N ARG A 198 15.74 7.85 8.89
CA ARG A 198 15.71 7.07 10.14
C ARG A 198 16.97 6.23 10.35
N GLY A 199 17.95 6.30 9.46
CA GLY A 199 19.27 5.68 9.61
C GLY A 199 19.38 4.29 8.95
N ALA A 200 18.46 3.90 8.05
CA ALA A 200 18.58 2.66 7.31
C ALA A 200 19.80 2.69 6.38
N THR A 201 20.65 1.66 6.47
CA THR A 201 21.84 1.47 5.63
C THR A 201 21.65 0.39 4.57
N THR A 202 20.66 -0.48 4.75
CA THR A 202 20.24 -1.46 3.75
C THR A 202 18.71 -1.43 3.67
N ILE A 203 18.16 -1.23 2.48
CA ILE A 203 16.73 -1.00 2.29
C ILE A 203 16.22 -1.93 1.20
N ASP A 204 15.35 -2.86 1.57
CA ASP A 204 14.60 -3.67 0.62
C ASP A 204 13.28 -2.94 0.32
N VAL A 205 13.05 -2.63 -0.95
CA VAL A 205 11.94 -1.80 -1.41
C VAL A 205 11.04 -2.60 -2.34
N ILE A 206 9.79 -2.80 -1.95
CA ILE A 206 8.80 -3.48 -2.78
C ILE A 206 7.94 -2.42 -3.46
N VAL A 207 8.02 -2.37 -4.79
CA VAL A 207 7.33 -1.41 -5.66
C VAL A 207 6.21 -2.13 -6.41
N LEU A 208 4.98 -1.67 -6.25
CA LEU A 208 3.78 -2.32 -6.80
C LEU A 208 3.42 -1.85 -8.23
N GLU A 209 4.41 -1.41 -8.96
CA GLU A 209 4.35 -1.14 -10.41
C GLU A 209 5.52 -1.83 -11.12
N THR A 210 5.46 -1.86 -12.44
CA THR A 210 6.55 -2.38 -13.28
C THR A 210 7.66 -1.36 -13.40
N GLU A 211 8.92 -1.82 -13.48
CA GLU A 211 10.08 -0.93 -13.65
C GLU A 211 9.97 -0.10 -14.93
N VAL A 212 9.53 -0.74 -16.03
CA VAL A 212 9.26 -0.08 -17.29
C VAL A 212 7.77 0.23 -17.40
N THR A 213 7.44 1.50 -17.62
CA THR A 213 6.03 1.92 -17.76
C THR A 213 5.44 1.41 -19.06
N HIS A 214 4.43 0.57 -18.97
CA HIS A 214 3.64 0.15 -20.13
C HIS A 214 2.64 1.27 -20.50
N LEU A 215 2.95 2.04 -21.53
CA LEU A 215 2.20 3.22 -21.97
C LEU A 215 1.06 2.84 -22.91
N ASN A 216 -0.03 2.25 -22.43
CA ASN A 216 -1.28 2.17 -23.22
C ASN A 216 -2.49 2.32 -22.30
N ARG A 217 -2.70 3.54 -21.81
CA ARG A 217 -3.96 3.87 -21.16
C ARG A 217 -5.00 4.15 -22.22
N MET A 218 -6.14 3.46 -22.11
CA MET A 218 -7.30 3.73 -22.96
C MET A 218 -7.76 5.18 -22.78
N PRO A 219 -8.18 5.87 -23.85
CA PRO A 219 -8.75 7.21 -23.73
C PRO A 219 -9.90 7.26 -22.73
N SER A 220 -10.01 8.37 -22.01
CA SER A 220 -11.10 8.57 -21.05
C SER A 220 -12.44 8.66 -21.77
N LYS A 221 -13.42 7.84 -21.34
CA LYS A 221 -14.76 7.80 -21.95
C LYS A 221 -15.77 8.74 -21.27
N ASN A 222 -15.48 9.16 -20.06
CA ASN A 222 -16.33 10.04 -19.24
C ASN A 222 -15.52 10.71 -18.14
N VAL A 223 -16.14 11.62 -17.36
CA VAL A 223 -15.51 12.38 -16.29
C VAL A 223 -14.85 11.47 -15.25
N PHE A 224 -15.49 10.37 -14.85
CA PHE A 224 -14.94 9.47 -13.86
C PHE A 224 -13.69 8.73 -14.37
N SER A 225 -13.72 8.26 -15.63
CA SER A 225 -12.52 7.64 -16.23
C SER A 225 -11.39 8.66 -16.42
N LEU A 226 -11.71 9.92 -16.68
CA LEU A 226 -10.73 11.01 -16.72
C LEU A 226 -10.07 11.20 -15.35
N ILE A 227 -10.87 11.33 -14.29
CA ILE A 227 -10.36 11.47 -12.91
C ILE A 227 -9.48 10.26 -12.56
N THR A 228 -9.92 9.04 -12.84
CA THR A 228 -9.14 7.82 -12.58
C THR A 228 -7.80 7.84 -13.34
N ASN A 229 -7.80 8.24 -14.62
CA ASN A 229 -6.58 8.33 -15.43
C ASN A 229 -5.63 9.41 -14.91
N MET A 230 -6.17 10.58 -14.50
CA MET A 230 -5.37 11.65 -13.88
C MET A 230 -4.71 11.18 -12.59
N HIS A 231 -5.48 10.57 -11.69
CA HIS A 231 -4.94 10.01 -10.44
C HIS A 231 -3.85 8.96 -10.69
N SER A 232 -4.09 8.05 -11.64
CA SER A 232 -3.10 7.04 -12.00
C SER A 232 -1.83 7.65 -12.60
N TYR A 233 -1.96 8.70 -13.41
CA TYR A 233 -0.81 9.43 -13.94
C TYR A 233 -0.01 10.11 -12.82
N MET A 234 -0.70 10.78 -11.90
CA MET A 234 -0.04 11.44 -10.75
C MET A 234 0.67 10.42 -9.86
N ALA A 235 0.04 9.31 -9.54
CA ALA A 235 0.62 8.24 -8.73
C ALA A 235 1.91 7.67 -9.37
N ASP A 236 1.88 7.37 -10.68
CA ASP A 236 3.06 6.91 -11.44
C ASP A 236 4.20 7.95 -11.40
N ARG A 237 3.88 9.24 -11.53
CA ARG A 237 4.89 10.31 -11.47
C ARG A 237 5.49 10.46 -10.08
N ILE A 238 4.65 10.42 -9.04
CA ILE A 238 5.09 10.51 -7.64
C ILE A 238 5.99 9.31 -7.31
N GLU A 239 5.58 8.10 -7.67
CA GLU A 239 6.37 6.87 -7.46
C GLU A 239 7.77 6.98 -8.06
N LYS A 240 7.87 7.36 -9.35
CA LYS A 240 9.15 7.53 -10.03
C LYS A 240 10.02 8.61 -9.41
N GLN A 241 9.41 9.71 -8.97
CA GLN A 241 10.14 10.77 -8.27
C GLN A 241 10.64 10.28 -6.91
N ASN A 242 9.82 9.57 -6.13
CA ASN A 242 10.24 9.02 -4.84
C ASN A 242 11.41 8.04 -4.99
N ILE A 243 11.36 7.14 -5.99
CA ILE A 243 12.46 6.21 -6.27
C ILE A 243 13.73 6.96 -6.67
N ARG A 244 13.61 7.99 -7.54
CA ARG A 244 14.75 8.81 -7.93
C ARG A 244 15.37 9.54 -6.73
N ILE A 245 14.56 10.20 -5.91
CA ILE A 245 15.01 10.90 -4.70
C ILE A 245 15.65 9.90 -3.74
N GLY A 246 15.03 8.74 -3.52
CA GLY A 246 15.57 7.68 -2.69
C GLY A 246 16.94 7.19 -3.17
N LYS A 247 17.13 7.00 -4.47
CA LYS A 247 18.44 6.63 -5.05
C LYS A 247 19.50 7.72 -4.84
N TYR A 248 19.13 8.99 -4.97
CA TYR A 248 20.07 10.09 -4.69
C TYR A 248 20.43 10.16 -3.20
N ALA A 249 19.43 10.04 -2.33
CA ALA A 249 19.65 10.02 -0.88
C ALA A 249 20.55 8.85 -0.45
N ALA A 250 20.34 7.66 -1.04
CA ALA A 250 21.18 6.49 -0.79
C ALA A 250 22.62 6.69 -1.27
N ALA A 251 22.81 7.25 -2.47
CA ALA A 251 24.14 7.55 -2.99
C ALA A 251 24.89 8.53 -2.09
N HIS A 252 24.17 9.49 -1.48
CA HIS A 252 24.76 10.46 -0.57
C HIS A 252 25.10 9.88 0.81
N SER A 253 24.24 8.98 1.33
CA SER A 253 24.41 8.36 2.65
C SER A 253 25.23 7.07 2.65
N GLY A 254 25.55 6.51 1.48
CA GLY A 254 26.15 5.19 1.33
C GLY A 254 25.19 4.02 1.61
N ALA A 255 23.89 4.25 1.62
CA ALA A 255 22.90 3.20 1.82
C ALA A 255 22.71 2.32 0.57
N ILE A 256 22.43 1.05 0.78
CA ILE A 256 22.16 0.07 -0.28
C ILE A 256 20.64 -0.07 -0.46
N ILE A 257 20.16 0.05 -1.70
CA ILE A 257 18.73 -0.14 -2.04
C ILE A 257 18.58 -1.37 -2.94
N ASN A 258 17.74 -2.31 -2.53
CA ASN A 258 17.31 -3.46 -3.32
C ASN A 258 15.85 -3.23 -3.76
N LEU A 259 15.61 -3.05 -5.06
CA LEU A 259 14.28 -2.76 -5.60
C LEU A 259 13.60 -4.04 -6.13
N TYR A 260 12.39 -4.31 -5.67
CA TYR A 260 11.53 -5.43 -6.08
C TYR A 260 10.29 -4.87 -6.79
N TYR A 261 10.34 -4.78 -8.12
CA TYR A 261 9.22 -4.35 -8.96
C TYR A 261 8.30 -5.51 -9.30
N THR A 262 7.02 -5.23 -9.62
CA THR A 262 6.17 -6.27 -10.21
C THR A 262 6.68 -6.62 -11.62
N PRO A 263 6.81 -7.92 -11.97
CA PRO A 263 7.34 -8.31 -13.28
C PRO A 263 6.37 -8.00 -14.44
N THR A 264 5.09 -7.84 -14.13
CA THR A 264 4.03 -7.52 -15.09
C THR A 264 2.99 -6.62 -14.44
N VAL A 265 2.20 -5.89 -15.23
CA VAL A 265 1.03 -5.15 -14.73
C VAL A 265 0.03 -6.13 -14.14
N LEU A 266 -0.21 -6.05 -12.83
CA LEU A 266 -1.12 -6.96 -12.12
C LEU A 266 -2.59 -6.59 -12.36
N THR A 267 -2.90 -5.30 -12.34
CA THR A 267 -4.24 -4.76 -12.60
C THR A 267 -4.18 -3.31 -13.06
N THR A 268 -5.18 -2.90 -13.83
CA THR A 268 -5.38 -1.49 -14.22
C THR A 268 -6.27 -0.73 -13.22
N ASN A 269 -6.89 -1.42 -12.26
CA ASN A 269 -7.69 -0.80 -11.20
C ASN A 269 -7.41 -1.48 -9.85
N SER A 270 -6.52 -0.85 -9.08
CA SER A 270 -6.04 -1.36 -7.79
C SER A 270 -7.06 -1.25 -6.64
N LEU A 271 -8.19 -0.55 -6.83
CA LEU A 271 -9.27 -0.46 -5.85
C LEU A 271 -10.32 -1.57 -5.99
N ILE A 272 -10.07 -2.56 -6.86
CA ILE A 272 -10.91 -3.73 -7.00
C ILE A 272 -10.26 -4.92 -6.32
N PHE A 273 -10.97 -5.51 -5.38
CA PHE A 273 -10.50 -6.60 -4.52
C PHE A 273 -11.15 -7.92 -4.94
N ASP A 274 -10.39 -8.76 -5.63
CA ASP A 274 -10.79 -10.11 -6.05
C ASP A 274 -9.94 -11.14 -5.29
N LYS A 275 -10.58 -11.95 -4.45
CA LYS A 275 -9.92 -12.93 -3.58
C LYS A 275 -9.01 -13.89 -4.36
N GLY A 276 -9.49 -14.42 -5.47
CA GLY A 276 -8.75 -15.39 -6.27
C GLY A 276 -7.49 -14.77 -6.89
N LYS A 277 -7.60 -13.55 -7.42
CA LYS A 277 -6.45 -12.84 -7.98
C LYS A 277 -5.44 -12.45 -6.90
N MET A 278 -5.91 -11.95 -5.74
CA MET A 278 -5.01 -11.57 -4.65
C MET A 278 -4.26 -12.78 -4.10
N HIS A 279 -4.92 -13.95 -3.98
CA HIS A 279 -4.24 -15.18 -3.61
C HIS A 279 -3.16 -15.57 -4.62
N GLN A 280 -3.47 -15.55 -5.93
CA GLN A 280 -2.50 -15.81 -6.99
C GLN A 280 -1.34 -14.80 -6.99
N TRP A 281 -1.61 -13.52 -6.73
CA TRP A 281 -0.56 -12.50 -6.67
C TRP A 281 0.37 -12.67 -5.48
N TRP A 282 -0.15 -13.17 -4.35
CA TRP A 282 0.67 -13.50 -3.19
C TRP A 282 1.68 -14.59 -3.54
N GLU A 283 1.22 -15.72 -4.09
CA GLU A 283 2.09 -16.82 -4.52
C GLU A 283 3.10 -16.36 -5.58
N ARG A 284 2.65 -15.56 -6.56
CA ARG A 284 3.55 -14.97 -7.57
C ARG A 284 4.61 -14.05 -6.96
N GLY A 285 4.31 -13.38 -5.85
CA GLY A 285 5.26 -12.56 -5.11
C GLY A 285 6.38 -13.39 -4.50
N VAL A 286 6.03 -14.52 -3.87
CA VAL A 286 7.01 -15.50 -3.33
C VAL A 286 7.90 -16.03 -4.46
N ASP A 287 7.30 -16.54 -5.54
CA ASP A 287 8.03 -17.10 -6.68
C ASP A 287 8.94 -16.09 -7.37
N PHE A 288 8.50 -14.84 -7.49
CA PHE A 288 9.29 -13.77 -8.08
C PHE A 288 10.52 -13.45 -7.22
N ALA A 289 10.33 -13.29 -5.91
CA ALA A 289 11.42 -12.99 -5.00
C ALA A 289 12.45 -14.11 -4.96
N LYS A 290 12.01 -15.37 -4.97
CA LYS A 290 12.88 -16.54 -5.06
C LYS A 290 13.76 -16.51 -6.30
N ARG A 291 13.17 -16.36 -7.49
CA ARG A 291 13.94 -16.28 -8.76
C ARG A 291 14.92 -15.14 -8.76
N LYS A 292 14.50 -13.95 -8.39
CA LYS A 292 15.37 -12.77 -8.36
C LYS A 292 16.59 -12.94 -7.46
N ASN A 293 16.46 -13.63 -6.33
CA ASN A 293 17.59 -13.84 -5.41
C ASN A 293 18.50 -14.99 -5.85
N ILE A 294 18.03 -15.97 -6.61
CA ILE A 294 18.86 -16.99 -7.25
C ILE A 294 19.75 -16.32 -8.30
N ASP A 295 19.16 -15.52 -9.23
CA ASP A 295 19.90 -14.82 -10.28
C ASP A 295 20.99 -13.89 -9.71
N LEU A 296 20.73 -13.24 -8.56
CA LEU A 296 21.71 -12.38 -7.89
C LEU A 296 22.87 -13.15 -7.25
N ASN A 297 22.67 -14.39 -6.85
CA ASN A 297 23.72 -15.23 -6.29
C ASN A 297 24.59 -15.83 -7.40
N GLU A 298 24.01 -16.25 -8.52
CA GLU A 298 24.76 -16.77 -9.68
C GLU A 298 25.65 -15.71 -10.35
N ILE A 299 25.33 -14.41 -10.24
CA ILE A 299 26.17 -13.31 -10.76
C ILE A 299 27.36 -12.99 -9.83
N LYS A 300 27.31 -13.42 -8.57
CA LYS A 300 28.37 -13.16 -7.57
C LYS A 300 29.41 -14.28 -7.48
N GLU A 301 29.17 -15.45 -8.06
CA GLU A 301 30.11 -16.53 -8.26
C GLU A 301 30.87 -16.39 -9.62
#